data_89e7c08a31ae0ab7cdbd9dbfb72db317
#
_entry.id   89e7c08a31ae0ab7cdbd9dbfb72db317
#
_cell.length_a   1.000
_cell.length_b   1.000
_cell.length_c   1.000
_cell.angle_alpha   90.00
_cell.angle_beta   90.00
_cell.angle_gamma   90.00
#
_symmetry.space_group_name_H-M   'P 1'
#
loop_
_entity.id
_entity.type
_entity.pdbx_description
1 polymer ?
#
loop_
_entity_poly.entity_id
_entity_poly.type
_entity_poly.pdbx_seq_one_letter_code
_entity_poly.pdbx_strand_id
1 'polypeptide(L)'
;MFDSQLNPAQRIAALKSLASDEFDVLIIGGGVTGVGAALDAASRGLKVALVENQDIAAGTSSRSSKLIHGGLRYLEQYDFKLVREALHERELMVSSLAPHLVKPVGFLYPLHEKYRER
;
A
#
# COMPACT_ATOMS: atom_id res chain seq x y z
N MET A 1 -10.40 -19.33 14.35
CA MET A 1 -10.83 -17.93 14.28
C MET A 1 -9.60 -17.11 14.67
N PHE A 2 -8.95 -16.47 13.70
CA PHE A 2 -7.78 -15.64 13.99
C PHE A 2 -8.27 -14.37 14.69
N ASP A 3 -7.76 -14.11 15.89
CA ASP A 3 -7.98 -12.84 16.58
C ASP A 3 -7.17 -11.78 15.83
N SER A 4 -7.85 -10.98 15.00
CA SER A 4 -7.25 -9.91 14.19
C SER A 4 -6.95 -8.63 14.98
N GLN A 5 -7.12 -8.66 16.30
CA GLN A 5 -6.90 -7.50 17.15
C GLN A 5 -5.42 -7.32 17.48
N LEU A 6 -4.85 -6.18 17.07
CA LEU A 6 -3.52 -5.75 17.49
C LEU A 6 -3.57 -5.33 18.97
N ASN A 7 -3.29 -6.29 19.87
CA ASN A 7 -3.30 -6.08 21.30
C ASN A 7 -2.01 -6.63 21.97
N PRO A 8 -1.74 -6.30 23.25
CA PRO A 8 -0.52 -6.76 23.92
C PRO A 8 -0.38 -8.28 24.00
N ALA A 9 -1.45 -9.01 24.14
CA ALA A 9 -1.43 -10.49 24.21
C ALA A 9 -1.02 -11.09 22.87
N GLN A 10 -1.57 -10.57 21.77
CA GLN A 10 -1.19 -10.96 20.42
C GLN A 10 0.29 -10.61 20.12
N ARG A 11 0.78 -9.45 20.57
CA ARG A 11 2.19 -9.08 20.43
C ARG A 11 3.10 -10.10 21.12
N ILE A 12 2.77 -10.52 22.35
CA ILE A 12 3.57 -11.53 23.07
C ILE A 12 3.55 -12.88 22.31
N ALA A 13 2.40 -13.28 21.81
CA ALA A 13 2.27 -14.51 21.02
C ALA A 13 3.09 -14.43 19.70
N ALA A 14 3.00 -13.31 19.00
CA ALA A 14 3.74 -13.08 17.76
C ALA A 14 5.27 -13.09 17.98
N LEU A 15 5.76 -12.49 19.08
CA LEU A 15 7.19 -12.51 19.41
C LEU A 15 7.68 -13.94 19.76
N LYS A 16 6.86 -14.76 20.40
CA LYS A 16 7.16 -16.17 20.63
C LYS A 16 7.22 -16.94 19.31
N SER A 17 6.24 -16.74 18.44
CA SER A 17 6.21 -17.37 17.12
C SER A 17 7.42 -16.98 16.27
N LEU A 18 7.82 -15.70 16.28
CA LEU A 18 9.05 -15.25 15.61
C LEU A 18 10.32 -15.94 16.10
N ALA A 19 10.36 -16.37 17.35
CA ALA A 19 11.52 -17.04 17.95
C ALA A 19 11.57 -18.54 17.68
N SER A 20 10.41 -19.18 17.43
CA SER A 20 10.29 -20.64 17.36
C SER A 20 9.85 -21.19 16.02
N ASP A 21 9.17 -20.38 15.20
CA ASP A 21 8.54 -20.84 13.97
C ASP A 21 9.42 -20.49 12.75
N GLU A 22 9.26 -21.28 11.70
CA GLU A 22 9.80 -20.97 10.38
C GLU A 22 8.77 -20.13 9.60
N PHE A 23 9.28 -19.15 8.86
CA PHE A 23 8.50 -18.29 7.97
C PHE A 23 9.08 -18.34 6.56
N ASP A 24 8.20 -18.28 5.57
CA ASP A 24 8.59 -18.21 4.16
C ASP A 24 9.11 -16.82 3.80
N VAL A 25 8.51 -15.78 4.41
CA VAL A 25 8.84 -14.37 4.11
C VAL A 25 8.90 -13.57 5.40
N LEU A 26 10.00 -12.84 5.58
CA LEU A 26 10.14 -11.81 6.61
C LEU A 26 10.13 -10.43 5.97
N ILE A 27 9.20 -9.58 6.39
CA ILE A 27 9.05 -8.21 5.91
C ILE A 27 9.44 -7.25 7.04
N ILE A 28 10.34 -6.34 6.74
CA ILE A 28 10.81 -5.31 7.67
C ILE A 28 10.23 -3.97 7.26
N GLY A 29 9.32 -3.43 8.06
CA GLY A 29 8.63 -2.17 7.87
C GLY A 29 7.15 -2.33 7.53
N GLY A 30 6.29 -1.68 8.31
CA GLY A 30 4.83 -1.69 8.23
C GLY A 30 4.25 -0.52 7.43
N GLY A 31 4.98 0.05 6.47
CA GLY A 31 4.45 1.04 5.53
C GLY A 31 3.61 0.40 4.42
N VAL A 32 3.06 1.21 3.50
CA VAL A 32 2.19 0.74 2.40
C VAL A 32 2.84 -0.38 1.59
N THR A 33 4.13 -0.29 1.31
CA THR A 33 4.86 -1.32 0.54
C THR A 33 4.96 -2.63 1.33
N GLY A 34 5.37 -2.56 2.61
CA GLY A 34 5.52 -3.77 3.43
C GLY A 34 4.18 -4.45 3.71
N VAL A 35 3.14 -3.68 4.02
CA VAL A 35 1.78 -4.23 4.23
C VAL A 35 1.23 -4.83 2.93
N GLY A 36 1.44 -4.18 1.78
CA GLY A 36 1.04 -4.73 0.48
C GLY A 36 1.75 -6.05 0.16
N ALA A 37 3.07 -6.12 0.36
CA ALA A 37 3.83 -7.33 0.17
C ALA A 37 3.40 -8.46 1.13
N ALA A 38 3.10 -8.12 2.39
CA ALA A 38 2.60 -9.09 3.37
C ALA A 38 1.24 -9.65 2.96
N LEU A 39 0.34 -8.79 2.51
CA LEU A 39 -0.98 -9.20 2.06
C LEU A 39 -0.89 -10.11 0.83
N ASP A 40 -0.11 -9.74 -0.16
CA ASP A 40 0.06 -10.54 -1.38
C ASP A 40 0.68 -11.91 -1.05
N ALA A 41 1.75 -11.96 -0.28
CA ALA A 41 2.38 -13.20 0.12
C ALA A 41 1.44 -14.11 0.93
N ALA A 42 0.72 -13.55 1.90
CA ALA A 42 -0.25 -14.30 2.69
C ALA A 42 -1.42 -14.81 1.84
N SER A 43 -1.90 -14.03 0.87
CA SER A 43 -2.97 -14.44 -0.05
C SER A 43 -2.57 -15.62 -0.94
N ARG A 44 -1.27 -15.81 -1.16
CA ARG A 44 -0.68 -16.95 -1.88
C ARG A 44 -0.43 -18.15 -0.98
N GLY A 45 -0.78 -18.09 0.30
CA GLY A 45 -0.61 -19.18 1.27
C GLY A 45 0.77 -19.25 1.91
N LEU A 46 1.64 -18.25 1.72
CA LEU A 46 2.93 -18.19 2.37
C LEU A 46 2.79 -17.80 3.85
N LYS A 47 3.64 -18.36 4.69
CA LYS A 47 3.73 -18.00 6.09
C LYS A 47 4.59 -16.74 6.24
N VAL A 48 3.96 -15.62 6.55
CA VAL A 48 4.56 -14.29 6.55
C VAL A 48 4.78 -13.78 7.96
N ALA A 49 5.96 -13.21 8.22
CA ALA A 49 6.23 -12.38 9.38
C ALA A 49 6.44 -10.93 8.92
N LEU A 50 5.75 -9.98 9.57
CA LEU A 50 5.97 -8.55 9.38
C LEU A 50 6.40 -7.94 10.71
N VAL A 51 7.52 -7.20 10.70
CA VAL A 51 8.03 -6.47 11.86
C VAL A 51 8.08 -4.97 11.58
N GLU A 52 7.59 -4.18 12.53
CA GLU A 52 7.59 -2.72 12.51
C GLU A 52 8.08 -2.20 13.87
N ASN A 53 8.97 -1.21 13.87
CA ASN A 53 9.60 -0.73 15.09
C ASN A 53 8.82 0.38 15.82
N GLN A 54 7.84 1.00 15.15
CA GLN A 54 7.02 2.07 15.72
C GLN A 54 5.54 1.67 15.68
N ASP A 55 4.86 2.01 14.59
CA ASP A 55 3.46 1.71 14.35
C ASP A 55 3.23 1.54 12.83
N ILE A 56 2.15 0.85 12.47
CA ILE A 56 1.76 0.67 11.08
C ILE A 56 1.58 2.03 10.41
N ALA A 57 2.24 2.20 9.25
CA ALA A 57 2.24 3.42 8.47
C ALA A 57 2.85 4.67 9.15
N ALA A 58 3.59 4.55 10.24
CA ALA A 58 4.16 5.68 11.00
C ALA A 58 5.13 6.55 10.20
N GLY A 59 5.77 5.99 9.17
CA GLY A 59 6.72 6.68 8.30
C GLY A 59 6.08 7.46 7.15
N THR A 60 6.66 7.34 5.97
CA THR A 60 6.26 8.03 4.73
C THR A 60 4.80 7.82 4.35
N SER A 61 4.23 6.64 4.63
CA SER A 61 2.84 6.31 4.29
C SER A 61 1.82 7.25 4.96
N SER A 62 2.09 7.74 6.16
CA SER A 62 1.25 8.74 6.83
C SER A 62 1.63 10.19 6.52
N ARG A 63 2.81 10.43 5.95
CA ARG A 63 3.34 11.77 5.65
C ARG A 63 3.25 12.15 4.18
N SER A 64 2.64 11.30 3.35
CA SER A 64 2.34 11.55 1.95
C SER A 64 1.02 12.32 1.80
N SER A 65 0.71 12.79 0.58
CA SER A 65 -0.59 13.37 0.26
C SER A 65 -1.76 12.37 0.37
N LYS A 66 -1.48 11.09 0.51
CA LYS A 66 -2.44 9.96 0.53
C LYS A 66 -3.32 9.90 -0.72
N LEU A 67 -2.86 10.49 -1.81
CA LEU A 67 -3.53 10.43 -3.09
C LEU A 67 -3.08 9.19 -3.86
N ILE A 68 -4.04 8.34 -4.21
CA ILE A 68 -3.83 7.18 -5.07
C ILE A 68 -4.17 7.61 -6.49
N HIS A 69 -3.13 7.79 -7.32
CA HIS A 69 -3.27 8.36 -8.66
C HIS A 69 -2.59 7.51 -9.73
N GLY A 70 -3.03 7.68 -10.98
CA GLY A 70 -2.48 6.96 -12.13
C GLY A 70 -1.20 7.58 -12.72
N GLY A 71 -0.56 8.53 -12.02
CA GLY A 71 0.72 9.08 -12.43
C GLY A 71 0.66 9.98 -13.66
N LEU A 72 -0.24 10.97 -13.71
CA LEU A 72 -0.34 11.94 -14.82
C LEU A 72 1.02 12.54 -15.22
N ARG A 73 1.91 12.76 -14.24
CA ARG A 73 3.26 13.25 -14.47
C ARG A 73 4.11 12.34 -15.37
N TYR A 74 3.87 11.04 -15.32
CA TYR A 74 4.62 10.07 -16.13
C TYR A 74 4.15 10.03 -17.59
N LEU A 75 2.96 10.55 -17.90
CA LEU A 75 2.49 10.74 -19.26
C LEU A 75 3.36 11.74 -20.02
N GLU A 76 3.84 12.79 -19.35
CA GLU A 76 4.76 13.77 -19.93
C GLU A 76 6.13 13.15 -20.27
N GLN A 77 6.48 12.05 -19.61
CA GLN A 77 7.72 11.28 -19.82
C GLN A 77 7.53 10.09 -20.77
N TYR A 78 6.32 9.92 -21.34
CA TYR A 78 5.94 8.82 -22.22
C TYR A 78 6.08 7.43 -21.58
N ASP A 79 6.08 7.33 -20.24
CA ASP A 79 6.11 6.06 -19.52
C ASP A 79 4.69 5.46 -19.35
N PHE A 80 4.14 5.04 -20.48
CA PHE A 80 2.79 4.46 -20.53
C PHE A 80 2.66 3.14 -19.75
N LYS A 81 3.78 2.39 -19.63
CA LYS A 81 3.78 1.14 -18.88
C LYS A 81 3.53 1.39 -17.41
N LEU A 82 4.30 2.30 -16.81
CA LEU A 82 4.15 2.67 -15.41
C LEU A 82 2.77 3.27 -15.11
N VAL A 83 2.25 4.10 -16.03
CA VAL A 83 0.89 4.66 -15.90
C VAL A 83 -0.16 3.55 -15.87
N ARG A 84 -0.06 2.56 -16.76
CA ARG A 84 -0.99 1.44 -16.83
C ARG A 84 -0.95 0.59 -15.55
N GLU A 85 0.24 0.30 -15.05
CA GLU A 85 0.42 -0.43 -13.78
C GLU A 85 -0.20 0.34 -12.62
N ALA A 86 0.09 1.64 -12.49
CA ALA A 86 -0.46 2.48 -11.44
C ALA A 86 -2.00 2.61 -11.49
N LEU A 87 -2.58 2.64 -12.69
CA LEU A 87 -4.04 2.66 -12.88
C LEU A 87 -4.68 1.34 -12.47
N HIS A 88 -4.02 0.22 -12.78
CA HIS A 88 -4.50 -1.11 -12.37
C HIS A 88 -4.49 -1.27 -10.85
N GLU A 89 -3.39 -0.89 -10.20
CA GLU A 89 -3.29 -0.92 -8.73
C GLU A 89 -4.34 0.00 -8.08
N ARG A 90 -4.56 1.19 -8.63
CA ARG A 90 -5.62 2.08 -8.17
C ARG A 90 -7.00 1.43 -8.27
N GLU A 91 -7.29 0.75 -9.38
CA GLU A 91 -8.55 0.05 -9.59
C GLU A 91 -8.76 -1.06 -8.55
N LEU A 92 -7.74 -1.86 -8.26
CA LEU A 92 -7.78 -2.87 -7.21
C LEU A 92 -8.07 -2.27 -5.84
N MET A 93 -7.47 -1.13 -5.51
CA MET A 93 -7.73 -0.42 -4.25
C MET A 93 -9.19 0.03 -4.14
N VAL A 94 -9.75 0.58 -5.21
CA VAL A 94 -11.13 1.10 -5.24
C VAL A 94 -12.16 -0.03 -5.26
N SER A 95 -11.91 -1.10 -6.00
CA SER A 95 -12.90 -2.15 -6.23
C SER A 95 -12.90 -3.26 -5.17
N SER A 96 -11.72 -3.57 -4.61
CA SER A 96 -11.54 -4.80 -3.85
C SER A 96 -10.83 -4.63 -2.50
N LEU A 97 -9.68 -3.94 -2.50
CA LEU A 97 -8.83 -3.91 -1.31
C LEU A 97 -9.33 -2.94 -0.23
N ALA A 98 -9.74 -1.74 -0.63
CA ALA A 98 -10.16 -0.70 0.31
C ALA A 98 -11.29 0.20 -0.21
N PRO A 99 -12.40 -0.34 -0.74
CA PRO A 99 -13.48 0.44 -1.35
C PRO A 99 -14.14 1.41 -0.37
N HIS A 100 -14.09 1.12 0.93
CA HIS A 100 -14.64 1.96 1.98
C HIS A 100 -13.72 3.14 2.37
N LEU A 101 -12.43 3.10 2.02
CA LEU A 101 -11.43 4.12 2.35
C LEU A 101 -11.09 5.01 1.16
N VAL A 102 -11.06 4.46 -0.04
CA VAL A 102 -10.64 5.17 -1.25
C VAL A 102 -11.84 5.87 -1.88
N LYS A 103 -11.78 7.20 -1.97
CA LYS A 103 -12.86 8.05 -2.53
C LYS A 103 -12.31 8.93 -3.66
N PRO A 104 -13.10 9.17 -4.71
CA PRO A 104 -12.74 10.13 -5.76
C PRO A 104 -12.53 11.53 -5.19
N VAL A 105 -11.46 12.20 -5.63
CA VAL A 105 -11.17 13.61 -5.30
C VAL A 105 -11.11 14.39 -6.60
N GLY A 106 -11.90 15.44 -6.71
CA GLY A 106 -11.90 16.35 -7.86
C GLY A 106 -10.70 17.29 -7.81
N PHE A 107 -10.04 17.46 -8.95
CA PHE A 107 -8.95 18.42 -9.12
C PHE A 107 -9.33 19.49 -10.12
N LEU A 108 -9.04 20.75 -9.78
CA LEU A 108 -9.05 21.85 -10.73
C LEU A 108 -7.66 21.97 -11.35
N TYR A 109 -7.58 21.74 -12.64
CA TYR A 109 -6.35 21.92 -13.39
C TYR A 109 -6.42 23.22 -14.21
N PRO A 110 -5.64 24.25 -13.87
CA PRO A 110 -5.67 25.50 -14.63
C PRO A 110 -4.98 25.26 -15.99
N LEU A 111 -5.75 25.40 -17.07
CA LEU A 111 -5.22 25.38 -18.41
C LEU A 111 -4.62 26.76 -18.71
N HIS A 112 -3.31 26.91 -18.66
CA HIS A 112 -2.63 28.10 -19.14
C HIS A 112 -2.69 28.15 -20.67
N GLU A 113 -2.78 29.36 -21.26
CA GLU A 113 -2.89 29.58 -22.71
C GLU A 113 -1.82 28.85 -23.53
N LYS A 114 -0.66 28.61 -22.94
CA LYS A 114 0.45 27.88 -23.57
C LYS A 114 0.09 26.42 -23.99
N TYR A 115 -1.00 25.87 -23.49
CA TYR A 115 -1.47 24.51 -23.84
C TYR A 115 -2.63 24.53 -24.85
N ARG A 116 -3.13 25.71 -25.25
CA ARG A 116 -4.19 25.86 -26.26
C ARG A 116 -3.68 25.82 -27.70
N GLU A 117 -2.38 25.97 -27.92
CA GLU A 117 -1.77 26.11 -29.24
C GLU A 117 -0.98 24.87 -29.73
N ARG A 118 -1.21 23.72 -29.11
CA ARG A 118 -0.55 22.48 -29.56
C ARG A 118 -1.55 21.41 -29.96
#